data_191fe120d8e5e0168d2e4ba85401f709
#
_entry.id   191fe120d8e5e0168d2e4ba85401f709
#
_cell.length_a   1.000
_cell.length_b   1.000
_cell.length_c   1.000
_cell.angle_alpha   90.00
_cell.angle_beta   90.00
_cell.angle_gamma   90.00
#
_symmetry.space_group_name_H-M   'P 1'
#
loop_
_entity.id
_entity.type
_entity.pdbx_description
1 polymer ?
#
loop_
_entity_poly.entity_id
_entity_poly.type
_entity_poly.pdbx_seq_one_letter_code
_entity_poly.pdbx_strand_id
1 'polypeptide(L)'
;KAMKLGAYDYVYRENRLHGMTEAVAEDLLKSLRCASRGMQAPKHVRSIDPYETTKRVREITKRVTEKLERNDNAPAKTENNAVANTKKDTLVALACSTGGPQALQVMVPMLPADLPVPIVLVQHMPAGFTASLARRLDQTSKVHVKEAEHQEVLQAGYVYIAPGGKHMEIAKDNSGRAVISINDKPPVSSLKPCADVMYESLCDSGYNEIICVVLTGMGADGTKGIQQLKKHKKIYVISESQDTCVVYGMPRSIEQQGLSDKVVPINQVADAIIKKLGD
;
A
#
# COMPACT_ATOMS: atom_id res chain seq x y z
N LYS A 1 9.10 -13.55 3.56
CA LYS A 1 10.07 -13.90 4.63
C LYS A 1 11.14 -12.82 4.82
N ALA A 2 11.72 -12.27 3.72
CA ALA A 2 12.74 -11.21 3.77
C ALA A 2 12.23 -9.93 4.47
N MET A 3 11.04 -9.43 4.13
CA MET A 3 10.44 -8.25 4.77
C MET A 3 10.20 -8.45 6.27
N LYS A 4 9.85 -9.68 6.73
CA LYS A 4 9.75 -10.01 8.15
C LYS A 4 11.10 -9.97 8.89
N LEU A 5 12.19 -10.07 8.17
CA LEU A 5 13.57 -10.04 8.69
C LEU A 5 14.21 -8.65 8.55
N GLY A 6 13.41 -7.62 8.22
CA GLY A 6 13.89 -6.25 8.12
C GLY A 6 14.42 -5.86 6.75
N ALA A 7 14.06 -6.60 5.68
CA ALA A 7 14.36 -6.14 4.33
C ALA A 7 13.67 -4.80 4.06
N TYR A 8 14.44 -3.85 3.52
CA TYR A 8 13.98 -2.50 3.26
C TYR A 8 13.04 -2.43 2.06
N ASP A 9 13.40 -3.15 0.98
CA ASP A 9 12.67 -3.21 -0.28
C ASP A 9 13.04 -4.49 -1.03
N TYR A 10 12.46 -4.72 -2.21
CA TYR A 10 12.83 -5.82 -3.09
C TYR A 10 12.97 -5.31 -4.53
N VAL A 11 13.84 -5.96 -5.28
CA VAL A 11 14.01 -5.75 -6.73
C VAL A 11 13.62 -7.04 -7.43
N TYR A 12 12.65 -6.96 -8.34
CA TYR A 12 12.20 -8.13 -9.11
C TYR A 12 13.17 -8.43 -10.24
N ARG A 13 13.63 -9.69 -10.33
CA ARG A 13 14.47 -10.18 -11.42
C ARG A 13 13.67 -11.12 -12.31
N GLU A 14 13.37 -10.72 -13.52
CA GLU A 14 12.83 -11.60 -14.53
C GLU A 14 13.91 -12.55 -15.07
N ASN A 15 13.61 -13.84 -15.04
CA ASN A 15 14.40 -14.96 -15.63
C ASN A 15 15.86 -15.15 -15.21
N ARG A 16 16.11 -16.36 -14.72
CA ARG A 16 17.44 -16.86 -14.25
C ARG A 16 18.51 -16.99 -15.36
N LEU A 17 18.19 -16.77 -16.63
CA LEU A 17 19.04 -17.14 -17.78
C LEU A 17 19.74 -15.95 -18.50
N HIS A 18 19.36 -14.73 -18.22
CA HIS A 18 20.05 -13.56 -18.79
C HIS A 18 20.54 -12.67 -17.64
N GLY A 19 21.72 -12.08 -17.82
CA GLY A 19 22.34 -11.21 -16.82
C GLY A 19 21.43 -10.06 -16.38
N MET A 20 21.85 -9.35 -15.35
CA MET A 20 21.12 -8.20 -14.81
C MET A 20 20.91 -7.17 -15.93
N THR A 21 19.64 -6.86 -16.26
CA THR A 21 19.35 -5.79 -17.23
C THR A 21 19.70 -4.43 -16.61
N GLU A 22 20.01 -3.45 -17.46
CA GLU A 22 20.35 -2.09 -16.99
C GLU A 22 19.25 -1.49 -16.10
N ALA A 23 17.98 -1.74 -16.43
CA ALA A 23 16.83 -1.32 -15.63
C ALA A 23 16.82 -1.98 -14.22
N VAL A 24 17.09 -3.27 -14.12
CA VAL A 24 17.19 -3.98 -12.82
C VAL A 24 18.40 -3.50 -12.02
N ALA A 25 19.52 -3.20 -12.68
CA ALA A 25 20.68 -2.63 -12.01
C ALA A 25 20.41 -1.22 -11.48
N GLU A 26 19.72 -0.38 -12.24
CA GLU A 26 19.30 0.95 -11.77
C GLU A 26 18.34 0.88 -10.59
N ASP A 27 17.36 -0.01 -10.60
CA ASP A 27 16.42 -0.20 -9.49
C ASP A 27 17.13 -0.68 -8.23
N LEU A 28 18.06 -1.62 -8.38
CA LEU A 28 18.89 -2.09 -7.27
C LEU A 28 19.74 -0.95 -6.68
N LEU A 29 20.39 -0.15 -7.53
CA LEU A 29 21.17 1.00 -7.09
C LEU A 29 20.32 2.08 -6.41
N LYS A 30 19.10 2.34 -6.89
CA LYS A 30 18.15 3.27 -6.26
C LYS A 30 17.74 2.75 -4.88
N SER A 31 17.32 1.49 -4.77
CA SER A 31 16.95 0.85 -3.50
C SER A 31 18.11 0.87 -2.50
N LEU A 32 19.34 0.57 -2.93
CA LEU A 32 20.55 0.61 -2.09
C LEU A 32 20.87 2.04 -1.62
N ARG A 33 20.76 3.04 -2.50
CA ARG A 33 20.97 4.46 -2.13
C ARG A 33 19.93 4.95 -1.12
N CYS A 34 18.67 4.51 -1.25
CA CYS A 34 17.61 4.84 -0.31
C CYS A 34 17.85 4.18 1.05
N ALA A 35 18.21 2.88 1.06
CA ALA A 35 18.56 2.17 2.28
C ALA A 35 19.76 2.82 3.01
N SER A 36 20.77 3.28 2.27
CA SER A 36 21.96 3.93 2.86
C SER A 36 21.67 5.32 3.47
N ARG A 37 20.67 6.04 2.97
CA ARG A 37 20.26 7.35 3.52
C ARG A 37 19.45 7.22 4.81
N GLY A 38 18.74 6.11 5.01
CA GLY A 38 18.00 5.81 6.25
C GLY A 38 18.85 5.23 7.38
N MET A 39 20.07 4.80 7.09
CA MET A 39 20.98 4.28 8.09
C MET A 39 21.96 5.37 8.55
N GLN A 40 21.70 6.00 9.72
CA GLN A 40 22.80 6.57 10.47
C GLN A 40 23.73 5.40 10.87
N ALA A 41 24.91 5.36 10.29
CA ALA A 41 25.90 4.32 10.61
C ALA A 41 26.18 4.34 12.12
N PRO A 42 26.03 3.22 12.82
CA PRO A 42 26.44 3.16 14.22
C PRO A 42 27.97 3.31 14.26
N LYS A 43 28.42 4.32 15.00
CA LYS A 43 29.84 4.47 15.35
C LYS A 43 30.24 3.26 16.19
N HIS A 44 31.21 2.48 15.72
CA HIS A 44 31.79 1.27 16.28
C HIS A 44 31.04 -0.06 16.02
N VAL A 45 31.42 -0.70 14.93
CA VAL A 45 31.25 -2.16 14.78
C VAL A 45 32.40 -2.85 15.53
N ARG A 46 32.13 -3.36 16.74
CA ARG A 46 32.97 -4.42 17.31
C ARG A 46 32.70 -5.72 16.55
N SER A 47 33.75 -6.44 16.16
CA SER A 47 33.64 -7.77 15.56
C SER A 47 32.80 -8.69 16.47
N ILE A 48 31.67 -9.13 15.99
CA ILE A 48 30.75 -9.99 16.75
C ILE A 48 31.05 -11.43 16.33
N ASP A 49 31.41 -12.30 17.29
CA ASP A 49 31.60 -13.72 17.09
C ASP A 49 30.29 -14.37 16.60
N PRO A 50 30.32 -15.10 15.45
CA PRO A 50 29.13 -15.76 14.91
C PRO A 50 28.46 -16.75 15.86
N TYR A 51 29.21 -17.36 16.79
CA TYR A 51 28.70 -18.31 17.77
C TYR A 51 27.87 -17.65 18.88
N GLU A 52 28.32 -16.49 19.36
CA GLU A 52 27.55 -15.68 20.35
C GLU A 52 26.25 -15.14 19.75
N THR A 53 26.27 -14.78 18.46
CA THR A 53 25.07 -14.28 17.76
C THR A 53 23.99 -15.36 17.69
N THR A 54 24.37 -16.61 17.40
CA THR A 54 23.42 -17.74 17.31
C THR A 54 22.78 -18.06 18.67
N LYS A 55 23.52 -17.93 19.76
CA LYS A 55 23.04 -18.16 21.11
C LYS A 55 22.06 -17.06 21.55
N ARG A 56 22.38 -15.79 21.29
CA ARG A 56 21.48 -14.64 21.56
C ARG A 56 20.20 -14.68 20.73
N VAL A 57 20.29 -15.06 19.45
CA VAL A 57 19.10 -15.19 18.59
C VAL A 57 18.17 -16.29 19.14
N ARG A 58 18.69 -17.44 19.58
CA ARG A 58 17.90 -18.51 20.22
C ARG A 58 17.23 -18.04 21.52
N GLU A 59 17.92 -17.29 22.35
CA GLU A 59 17.36 -16.74 23.60
C GLU A 59 16.27 -15.68 23.34
N ILE A 60 16.50 -14.80 22.38
CA ILE A 60 15.50 -13.81 21.97
C ILE A 60 14.28 -14.49 21.36
N THR A 61 14.47 -15.49 20.50
CA THR A 61 13.38 -16.26 19.91
C THR A 61 12.56 -16.96 20.98
N LYS A 62 13.22 -17.59 21.98
CA LYS A 62 12.53 -18.25 23.11
C LYS A 62 11.72 -17.25 23.95
N ARG A 63 12.30 -16.09 24.29
CA ARG A 63 11.60 -15.02 25.04
C ARG A 63 10.43 -14.41 24.25
N VAL A 64 10.55 -14.29 22.92
CA VAL A 64 9.49 -13.81 22.05
C VAL A 64 8.35 -14.84 21.96
N THR A 65 8.68 -16.13 21.84
CA THR A 65 7.67 -17.20 21.84
C THR A 65 6.93 -17.29 23.17
N GLU A 66 7.65 -17.25 24.30
CA GLU A 66 7.07 -17.24 25.65
C GLU A 66 6.23 -15.96 25.95
N LYS A 67 6.57 -14.83 25.32
CA LYS A 67 5.77 -13.60 25.41
C LYS A 67 4.53 -13.64 24.50
N LEU A 68 4.60 -14.30 23.35
CA LEU A 68 3.46 -14.50 22.44
C LEU A 68 2.44 -15.47 23.04
N GLU A 69 2.89 -16.51 23.75
CA GLU A 69 2.02 -17.46 24.46
C GLU A 69 1.35 -16.87 25.73
N ARG A 70 1.87 -15.76 26.27
CA ARG A 70 1.27 -15.04 27.42
C ARG A 70 0.38 -13.86 27.04
N ASN A 71 0.29 -13.50 25.77
CA ASN A 71 -0.45 -12.35 25.30
C ASN A 71 -1.61 -12.74 24.39
N ASP A 72 -2.45 -13.70 24.84
CA ASP A 72 -3.77 -13.97 24.28
C ASP A 72 -4.80 -12.84 24.56
N ASN A 73 -4.33 -11.70 25.08
CA ASN A 73 -5.10 -10.47 25.23
C ASN A 73 -4.61 -9.38 24.24
N ALA A 74 -4.57 -9.70 22.95
CA ALA A 74 -4.73 -8.63 21.97
C ALA A 74 -6.16 -8.08 22.19
N PRO A 75 -6.34 -6.73 22.30
CA PRO A 75 -7.69 -6.18 22.40
C PRO A 75 -8.46 -6.67 21.17
N ALA A 76 -9.49 -7.49 21.42
CA ALA A 76 -10.44 -7.84 20.39
C ALA A 76 -10.90 -6.52 19.77
N LYS A 77 -10.63 -6.33 18.49
CA LYS A 77 -11.23 -5.24 17.70
C LYS A 77 -12.72 -5.52 17.80
N THR A 78 -13.40 -4.84 18.70
CA THR A 78 -14.85 -4.94 18.88
C THR A 78 -15.46 -4.66 17.52
N GLU A 79 -16.25 -5.59 17.01
CA GLU A 79 -17.23 -5.32 15.96
C GLU A 79 -18.24 -4.34 16.55
N ASN A 80 -17.82 -3.06 16.62
CA ASN A 80 -18.74 -1.99 16.97
C ASN A 80 -19.67 -1.81 15.78
N ASN A 81 -20.86 -2.38 15.88
CA ASN A 81 -22.06 -1.93 15.18
C ASN A 81 -22.46 -0.51 15.65
N ALA A 82 -21.50 0.39 15.83
CA ALA A 82 -21.76 1.80 15.79
C ALA A 82 -22.15 2.10 14.35
N VAL A 83 -23.37 2.60 14.16
CA VAL A 83 -23.80 3.21 12.89
C VAL A 83 -22.91 4.43 12.69
N ALA A 84 -21.68 4.19 12.24
CA ALA A 84 -20.77 5.22 11.81
C ALA A 84 -21.50 5.98 10.70
N ASN A 85 -21.38 7.28 10.72
CA ASN A 85 -21.91 8.17 9.70
C ASN A 85 -21.15 7.86 8.40
N THR A 86 -21.51 6.75 7.72
CA THR A 86 -20.80 6.23 6.56
C THR A 86 -21.06 7.16 5.38
N LYS A 87 -20.01 7.74 4.82
CA LYS A 87 -20.09 8.45 3.53
C LYS A 87 -20.23 7.38 2.42
N LYS A 88 -21.43 6.83 2.28
CA LYS A 88 -21.76 5.70 1.38
C LYS A 88 -21.36 5.91 -0.07
N ASP A 89 -21.22 7.17 -0.48
CA ASP A 89 -20.94 7.55 -1.87
C ASP A 89 -19.47 7.86 -2.14
N THR A 90 -18.60 7.74 -1.15
CA THR A 90 -17.15 8.05 -1.26
C THR A 90 -16.30 6.82 -1.06
N LEU A 91 -15.22 6.71 -1.83
CA LEU A 91 -14.19 5.67 -1.72
C LEU A 91 -12.80 6.31 -1.82
N VAL A 92 -11.83 5.77 -1.10
CA VAL A 92 -10.42 6.13 -1.27
C VAL A 92 -9.73 5.06 -2.12
N ALA A 93 -9.05 5.47 -3.19
CA ALA A 93 -8.26 4.60 -4.04
C ALA A 93 -6.80 5.03 -4.00
N LEU A 94 -5.90 4.12 -3.61
CA LEU A 94 -4.50 4.40 -3.37
C LEU A 94 -3.58 3.57 -4.26
N ALA A 95 -2.54 4.18 -4.81
CA ALA A 95 -1.51 3.51 -5.61
C ALA A 95 -0.10 3.86 -5.11
N CYS A 96 0.77 2.85 -5.05
CA CYS A 96 2.18 3.01 -4.71
C CYS A 96 3.05 1.87 -5.27
N SER A 97 4.37 2.08 -5.29
CA SER A 97 5.33 1.11 -5.83
C SER A 97 6.62 1.08 -5.00
N THR A 98 7.77 1.39 -5.58
CA THR A 98 9.07 1.44 -4.88
C THR A 98 9.02 2.43 -3.72
N GLY A 99 9.38 1.98 -2.51
CA GLY A 99 9.21 2.74 -1.27
C GLY A 99 7.81 2.67 -0.67
N GLY A 100 6.80 2.17 -1.43
CA GLY A 100 5.41 2.06 -1.00
C GLY A 100 5.22 1.32 0.33
N PRO A 101 5.83 0.15 0.56
CA PRO A 101 5.68 -0.55 1.83
C PRO A 101 6.11 0.28 3.05
N GLN A 102 7.13 1.13 2.91
CA GLN A 102 7.56 2.05 3.96
C GLN A 102 6.56 3.20 4.13
N ALA A 103 6.14 3.82 3.03
CA ALA A 103 5.14 4.89 3.03
C ALA A 103 3.82 4.44 3.69
N LEU A 104 3.35 3.24 3.36
CA LEU A 104 2.15 2.65 3.95
C LEU A 104 2.29 2.40 5.46
N GLN A 105 3.47 1.99 5.94
CA GLN A 105 3.73 1.81 7.37
C GLN A 105 3.72 3.14 8.16
N VAL A 106 3.92 4.27 7.49
CA VAL A 106 3.78 5.60 8.10
C VAL A 106 2.31 6.03 8.06
N MET A 107 1.66 5.95 6.89
CA MET A 107 0.36 6.57 6.66
C MET A 107 -0.82 5.75 7.22
N VAL A 108 -0.86 4.42 6.99
CA VAL A 108 -2.04 3.60 7.35
C VAL A 108 -2.31 3.56 8.86
N PRO A 109 -1.30 3.48 9.76
CA PRO A 109 -1.53 3.56 11.20
C PRO A 109 -2.11 4.90 11.70
N MET A 110 -1.98 5.97 10.91
CA MET A 110 -2.53 7.29 11.24
C MET A 110 -4.03 7.42 10.92
N LEU A 111 -4.59 6.49 10.14
CA LEU A 111 -6.03 6.47 9.86
C LEU A 111 -6.83 6.16 11.14
N PRO A 112 -7.97 6.83 11.38
CA PRO A 112 -8.79 6.61 12.56
C PRO A 112 -9.55 5.27 12.48
N ALA A 113 -9.87 4.69 13.64
CA ALA A 113 -10.59 3.41 13.71
C ALA A 113 -12.00 3.46 13.11
N ASP A 114 -12.62 4.63 13.18
CA ASP A 114 -13.96 4.93 12.68
C ASP A 114 -13.96 5.54 11.27
N LEU A 115 -12.96 5.21 10.46
CA LEU A 115 -12.85 5.67 9.08
C LEU A 115 -14.17 5.37 8.32
N PRO A 116 -14.90 6.40 7.83
CA PRO A 116 -16.27 6.22 7.33
C PRO A 116 -16.35 5.65 5.90
N VAL A 117 -15.23 5.33 5.29
CA VAL A 117 -15.11 4.87 3.89
C VAL A 117 -14.19 3.66 3.77
N PRO A 118 -14.34 2.82 2.73
CA PRO A 118 -13.34 1.82 2.37
C PRO A 118 -12.15 2.45 1.64
N ILE A 119 -11.00 1.78 1.75
CA ILE A 119 -9.80 2.07 0.95
C ILE A 119 -9.46 0.88 0.09
N VAL A 120 -9.30 1.06 -1.21
CA VAL A 120 -8.72 0.08 -2.13
C VAL A 120 -7.30 0.50 -2.50
N LEU A 121 -6.36 -0.44 -2.52
CA LEU A 121 -4.94 -0.15 -2.61
C LEU A 121 -4.22 -1.07 -3.59
N VAL A 122 -3.52 -0.49 -4.54
CA VAL A 122 -2.56 -1.17 -5.40
C VAL A 122 -1.14 -0.86 -4.94
N GLN A 123 -0.42 -1.87 -4.51
CA GLN A 123 1.03 -1.86 -4.32
C GLN A 123 1.66 -2.82 -5.32
N HIS A 124 2.58 -2.33 -6.14
CA HIS A 124 3.30 -3.20 -7.07
C HIS A 124 4.21 -4.15 -6.29
N MET A 125 3.75 -5.38 -6.11
CA MET A 125 4.46 -6.44 -5.41
C MET A 125 4.15 -7.81 -6.04
N PRO A 126 5.09 -8.76 -6.01
CA PRO A 126 4.83 -10.14 -6.44
C PRO A 126 3.82 -10.85 -5.55
N ALA A 127 3.24 -11.94 -6.10
CA ALA A 127 2.34 -12.82 -5.36
C ALA A 127 2.95 -13.30 -4.02
N GLY A 128 2.13 -13.35 -2.98
CA GLY A 128 2.50 -13.80 -1.63
C GLY A 128 3.15 -12.72 -0.74
N PHE A 129 3.63 -11.60 -1.31
CA PHE A 129 4.16 -10.50 -0.51
C PHE A 129 3.07 -9.56 -0.02
N THR A 130 2.04 -9.33 -0.81
CA THR A 130 0.90 -8.46 -0.49
C THR A 130 0.13 -8.94 0.74
N ALA A 131 -0.09 -10.25 0.90
CA ALA A 131 -0.68 -10.83 2.10
C ALA A 131 0.18 -10.59 3.36
N SER A 132 1.51 -10.62 3.23
CA SER A 132 2.42 -10.35 4.35
C SER A 132 2.43 -8.87 4.72
N LEU A 133 2.35 -7.97 3.72
CA LEU A 133 2.23 -6.54 3.93
C LEU A 133 0.90 -6.21 4.64
N ALA A 134 -0.21 -6.79 4.17
CA ALA A 134 -1.53 -6.60 4.76
C ALA A 134 -1.54 -6.97 6.25
N ARG A 135 -1.07 -8.17 6.60
CA ARG A 135 -0.98 -8.61 8.00
C ARG A 135 -0.13 -7.67 8.87
N ARG A 136 0.99 -7.17 8.35
CA ARG A 136 1.85 -6.24 9.08
C ARG A 136 1.16 -4.91 9.34
N LEU A 137 0.49 -4.36 8.32
CA LEU A 137 -0.25 -3.11 8.45
C LEU A 137 -1.45 -3.27 9.40
N ASP A 138 -2.17 -4.38 9.33
CA ASP A 138 -3.30 -4.67 10.23
C ASP A 138 -2.87 -4.71 11.70
N GLN A 139 -1.70 -5.30 12.00
CA GLN A 139 -1.14 -5.36 13.36
C GLN A 139 -0.76 -3.99 13.94
N THR A 140 -0.47 -3.01 13.11
CA THR A 140 0.03 -1.69 13.53
C THR A 140 -0.99 -0.58 13.34
N SER A 141 -2.12 -0.86 12.73
CA SER A 141 -3.14 0.15 12.37
C SER A 141 -4.42 -0.01 13.19
N LYS A 142 -5.19 1.07 13.29
CA LYS A 142 -6.51 1.08 13.92
C LYS A 142 -7.61 0.57 12.98
N VAL A 143 -7.45 0.80 11.68
CA VAL A 143 -8.30 0.26 10.61
C VAL A 143 -8.00 -1.21 10.36
N HIS A 144 -8.92 -1.96 9.77
CA HIS A 144 -8.68 -3.31 9.31
C HIS A 144 -7.92 -3.29 7.99
N VAL A 145 -6.86 -4.10 7.86
CA VAL A 145 -6.09 -4.21 6.62
C VAL A 145 -5.99 -5.66 6.19
N LYS A 146 -6.41 -5.96 4.97
CA LYS A 146 -6.35 -7.32 4.42
C LYS A 146 -5.95 -7.33 2.95
N GLU A 147 -5.46 -8.46 2.47
CA GLU A 147 -5.40 -8.73 1.04
C GLU A 147 -6.83 -8.94 0.54
N ALA A 148 -7.16 -8.32 -0.57
CA ALA A 148 -8.50 -8.33 -1.15
C ALA A 148 -8.90 -9.72 -1.68
N GLU A 149 -10.17 -10.10 -1.51
CA GLU A 149 -10.75 -11.33 -1.98
C GLU A 149 -11.78 -11.08 -3.09
N HIS A 150 -11.94 -12.06 -4.00
CA HIS A 150 -12.91 -11.94 -5.08
C HIS A 150 -14.35 -11.99 -4.55
N GLN A 151 -15.23 -11.12 -5.08
CA GLN A 151 -16.63 -10.92 -4.68
C GLN A 151 -16.84 -10.40 -3.25
N GLU A 152 -15.79 -9.89 -2.62
CA GLU A 152 -15.90 -9.26 -1.31
C GLU A 152 -16.58 -7.88 -1.43
N VAL A 153 -17.54 -7.62 -0.55
CA VAL A 153 -18.24 -6.33 -0.46
C VAL A 153 -17.35 -5.33 0.29
N LEU A 154 -17.17 -4.14 -0.27
CA LEU A 154 -16.40 -3.08 0.36
C LEU A 154 -17.09 -2.54 1.62
N GLN A 155 -16.34 -2.43 2.72
CA GLN A 155 -16.81 -1.97 4.03
C GLN A 155 -16.00 -0.77 4.51
N ALA A 156 -16.65 0.20 5.14
CA ALA A 156 -15.97 1.31 5.81
C ALA A 156 -15.02 0.79 6.90
N GLY A 157 -13.91 1.48 7.11
CA GLY A 157 -12.89 1.08 8.08
C GLY A 157 -11.93 -0.02 7.60
N TYR A 158 -12.06 -0.46 6.35
CA TYR A 158 -11.19 -1.49 5.75
C TYR A 158 -10.27 -0.91 4.68
N VAL A 159 -9.04 -1.43 4.66
CA VAL A 159 -8.05 -1.23 3.59
C VAL A 159 -7.83 -2.56 2.87
N TYR A 160 -8.19 -2.61 1.60
CA TYR A 160 -8.10 -3.79 0.75
C TYR A 160 -6.89 -3.68 -0.18
N ILE A 161 -5.89 -4.54 0.00
CA ILE A 161 -4.67 -4.55 -0.82
C ILE A 161 -4.86 -5.53 -1.98
N ALA A 162 -4.65 -5.06 -3.20
CA ALA A 162 -4.69 -5.92 -4.40
C ALA A 162 -3.69 -7.07 -4.29
N PRO A 163 -4.09 -8.34 -4.54
CA PRO A 163 -3.18 -9.48 -4.53
C PRO A 163 -2.08 -9.33 -5.59
N GLY A 164 -0.83 -9.57 -5.21
CA GLY A 164 0.27 -9.59 -6.16
C GLY A 164 0.07 -10.64 -7.26
N GLY A 165 0.37 -10.28 -8.50
CA GLY A 165 0.16 -11.15 -9.66
C GLY A 165 -1.29 -11.25 -10.15
N LYS A 166 -2.22 -10.46 -9.60
CA LYS A 166 -3.62 -10.35 -10.04
C LYS A 166 -4.00 -8.89 -10.22
N HIS A 167 -5.01 -8.61 -11.08
CA HIS A 167 -5.66 -7.31 -11.10
C HIS A 167 -6.79 -7.26 -10.09
N MET A 168 -6.99 -6.10 -9.48
CA MET A 168 -8.14 -5.77 -8.64
C MET A 168 -8.93 -4.67 -9.34
N GLU A 169 -10.19 -4.96 -9.63
CA GLU A 169 -11.18 -4.03 -10.16
C GLU A 169 -12.34 -3.92 -9.16
N ILE A 170 -13.07 -2.83 -9.20
CA ILE A 170 -14.29 -2.66 -8.43
C ILE A 170 -15.47 -2.75 -9.36
N ALA A 171 -16.36 -3.69 -9.09
CA ALA A 171 -17.55 -3.98 -9.88
C ALA A 171 -18.82 -3.77 -9.03
N LYS A 172 -19.99 -3.91 -9.66
CA LYS A 172 -21.27 -4.02 -8.96
C LYS A 172 -21.75 -5.47 -8.98
N ASP A 173 -22.25 -5.94 -7.86
CA ASP A 173 -22.98 -7.21 -7.81
C ASP A 173 -24.40 -7.04 -8.39
N ASN A 174 -25.16 -8.16 -8.45
CA ASN A 174 -26.54 -8.17 -8.93
C ASN A 174 -27.50 -7.30 -8.11
N SER A 175 -27.10 -6.91 -6.89
CA SER A 175 -27.85 -6.00 -5.99
C SER A 175 -27.41 -4.56 -6.11
N GLY A 176 -26.44 -4.24 -6.99
CA GLY A 176 -25.88 -2.91 -7.18
C GLY A 176 -24.82 -2.50 -6.14
N ARG A 177 -24.40 -3.42 -5.25
CA ARG A 177 -23.37 -3.14 -4.25
C ARG A 177 -21.99 -3.21 -4.88
N ALA A 178 -21.09 -2.34 -4.43
CA ALA A 178 -19.69 -2.38 -4.86
C ALA A 178 -18.96 -3.61 -4.27
N VAL A 179 -18.40 -4.42 -5.14
CA VAL A 179 -17.66 -5.64 -4.81
C VAL A 179 -16.29 -5.65 -5.49
N ILE A 180 -15.34 -6.32 -4.85
CA ILE A 180 -14.00 -6.51 -5.39
C ILE A 180 -14.02 -7.61 -6.46
N SER A 181 -13.50 -7.33 -7.63
CA SER A 181 -13.28 -8.31 -8.70
C SER A 181 -11.79 -8.58 -8.87
N ILE A 182 -11.32 -9.72 -8.40
CA ILE A 182 -9.95 -10.19 -8.62
C ILE A 182 -9.93 -11.03 -9.89
N ASN A 183 -9.05 -10.71 -10.82
CA ASN A 183 -8.96 -11.42 -12.10
C ASN A 183 -7.49 -11.62 -12.54
N ASP A 184 -7.34 -12.46 -13.57
CA ASP A 184 -6.06 -12.89 -14.11
C ASP A 184 -5.80 -12.35 -15.52
N LYS A 185 -6.43 -11.21 -15.88
CA LYS A 185 -6.17 -10.54 -17.16
C LYS A 185 -4.65 -10.31 -17.36
N PRO A 186 -4.19 -10.21 -18.61
CA PRO A 186 -2.78 -9.93 -18.90
C PRO A 186 -2.26 -8.69 -18.18
N PRO A 187 -0.95 -8.62 -17.85
CA PRO A 187 -0.34 -7.41 -17.31
C PRO A 187 -0.56 -6.19 -18.21
N VAL A 188 -0.84 -5.05 -17.62
CA VAL A 188 -0.92 -3.75 -18.31
C VAL A 188 0.39 -3.00 -18.07
N SER A 189 1.08 -2.59 -19.14
CA SER A 189 2.42 -1.96 -19.02
C SER A 189 3.40 -2.78 -18.19
N SER A 190 3.35 -4.12 -18.32
CA SER A 190 4.12 -5.10 -17.54
C SER A 190 3.81 -5.12 -16.03
N LEU A 191 2.75 -4.47 -15.58
CA LEU A 191 2.34 -4.39 -14.17
C LEU A 191 1.11 -5.25 -13.90
N LYS A 192 1.16 -6.01 -12.79
CA LYS A 192 0.06 -6.83 -12.28
C LYS A 192 0.28 -7.09 -10.77
N PRO A 193 -0.49 -6.40 -9.87
CA PRO A 193 -1.57 -5.46 -10.15
C PRO A 193 -1.12 -4.18 -10.86
N CYS A 194 -2.07 -3.49 -11.50
CA CYS A 194 -1.86 -2.21 -12.17
C CYS A 194 -2.84 -1.17 -11.60
N ALA A 195 -2.35 0.00 -11.27
CA ALA A 195 -3.16 1.06 -10.68
C ALA A 195 -4.12 1.70 -11.70
N ASP A 196 -3.70 1.86 -12.95
CA ASP A 196 -4.58 2.35 -14.01
C ASP A 196 -5.84 1.47 -14.11
N VAL A 197 -5.70 0.14 -14.09
CA VAL A 197 -6.83 -0.81 -14.13
C VAL A 197 -7.77 -0.62 -12.94
N MET A 198 -7.24 -0.47 -11.73
CA MET A 198 -8.04 -0.20 -10.54
C MET A 198 -8.80 1.11 -10.67
N TYR A 199 -8.12 2.22 -11.01
CA TYR A 199 -8.77 3.52 -11.13
C TYR A 199 -9.83 3.55 -12.24
N GLU A 200 -9.57 2.95 -13.40
CA GLU A 200 -10.53 2.86 -14.50
C GLU A 200 -11.79 2.09 -14.09
N SER A 201 -11.67 1.02 -13.32
CA SER A 201 -12.81 0.23 -12.86
C SER A 201 -13.77 1.02 -11.97
N LEU A 202 -13.28 2.09 -11.32
CA LEU A 202 -14.08 2.94 -10.46
C LEU A 202 -15.10 3.81 -11.23
N CYS A 203 -14.95 3.96 -12.54
CA CYS A 203 -15.93 4.69 -13.36
C CYS A 203 -17.35 4.15 -13.17
N ASP A 204 -17.52 2.84 -13.02
CA ASP A 204 -18.80 2.15 -12.89
C ASP A 204 -19.06 1.57 -11.50
N SER A 205 -18.24 1.86 -10.50
CA SER A 205 -18.24 1.26 -9.18
C SER A 205 -19.48 1.55 -8.30
N GLY A 206 -20.25 2.58 -8.65
CA GLY A 206 -21.39 3.04 -7.83
C GLY A 206 -21.03 4.16 -6.83
N TYR A 207 -19.75 4.39 -6.56
CA TYR A 207 -19.31 5.55 -5.79
C TYR A 207 -19.38 6.83 -6.63
N ASN A 208 -19.81 7.93 -6.04
CA ASN A 208 -19.94 9.23 -6.72
C ASN A 208 -18.70 10.10 -6.58
N GLU A 209 -17.99 9.98 -5.46
CA GLU A 209 -16.75 10.71 -5.18
C GLU A 209 -15.60 9.74 -4.89
N ILE A 210 -14.45 9.97 -5.53
CA ILE A 210 -13.26 9.16 -5.32
C ILE A 210 -12.11 10.05 -4.85
N ILE A 211 -11.54 9.72 -3.69
CA ILE A 211 -10.28 10.32 -3.24
C ILE A 211 -9.15 9.44 -3.78
N CYS A 212 -8.45 9.93 -4.80
CA CYS A 212 -7.30 9.25 -5.38
C CYS A 212 -6.04 9.64 -4.59
N VAL A 213 -5.23 8.66 -4.19
CA VAL A 213 -3.97 8.88 -3.47
C VAL A 213 -2.84 8.22 -4.24
N VAL A 214 -1.81 8.97 -4.58
CA VAL A 214 -0.64 8.43 -5.27
C VAL A 214 0.61 8.71 -4.45
N LEU A 215 1.23 7.63 -3.98
CA LEU A 215 2.45 7.68 -3.17
C LEU A 215 3.67 7.29 -3.99
N THR A 216 4.81 7.32 -3.33
CA THR A 216 6.12 6.96 -3.88
C THR A 216 6.07 5.76 -4.80
N GLY A 217 6.74 5.84 -5.94
CA GLY A 217 6.81 4.77 -6.92
C GLY A 217 7.52 5.21 -8.20
N MET A 218 8.08 4.23 -8.92
CA MET A 218 8.69 4.46 -10.23
C MET A 218 7.64 4.46 -11.33
N GLY A 219 7.86 5.25 -12.38
CA GLY A 219 6.98 5.31 -13.56
C GLY A 219 5.79 6.23 -13.39
N ALA A 220 4.67 5.88 -14.04
CA ALA A 220 3.50 6.74 -14.21
C ALA A 220 2.17 5.97 -14.07
N ASP A 221 2.19 4.75 -13.52
CA ASP A 221 0.97 3.95 -13.33
C ASP A 221 -0.01 4.66 -12.38
N GLY A 222 -1.28 4.63 -12.73
CA GLY A 222 -2.35 5.40 -12.08
C GLY A 222 -2.67 6.73 -12.74
N THR A 223 -1.76 7.30 -13.56
CA THR A 223 -1.98 8.60 -14.20
C THR A 223 -3.10 8.53 -15.25
N LYS A 224 -3.07 7.51 -16.12
CA LYS A 224 -4.10 7.32 -17.15
C LYS A 224 -5.45 6.97 -16.54
N GLY A 225 -5.44 6.08 -15.56
CA GLY A 225 -6.65 5.68 -14.84
C GLY A 225 -7.32 6.87 -14.14
N ILE A 226 -6.56 7.73 -13.46
CA ILE A 226 -7.08 8.95 -12.82
C ILE A 226 -7.59 9.95 -13.88
N GLN A 227 -6.88 10.13 -15.00
CA GLN A 227 -7.35 10.97 -16.10
C GLN A 227 -8.70 10.50 -16.66
N GLN A 228 -8.88 9.19 -16.78
CA GLN A 228 -10.13 8.61 -17.26
C GLN A 228 -11.23 8.77 -16.19
N LEU A 229 -10.92 8.47 -14.93
CA LEU A 229 -11.85 8.58 -13.83
C LEU A 229 -12.38 10.02 -13.66
N LYS A 230 -11.53 11.04 -13.84
CA LYS A 230 -11.89 12.47 -13.79
C LYS A 230 -13.01 12.86 -14.77
N LYS A 231 -13.14 12.13 -15.89
CA LYS A 231 -14.20 12.41 -16.89
C LYS A 231 -15.57 11.88 -16.46
N HIS A 232 -15.61 10.92 -15.51
CA HIS A 232 -16.80 10.18 -15.13
C HIS A 232 -17.26 10.41 -13.70
N LYS A 233 -16.34 10.85 -12.82
CA LYS A 233 -16.56 10.96 -11.37
C LYS A 233 -16.06 12.28 -10.82
N LYS A 234 -16.64 12.69 -9.70
CA LYS A 234 -16.03 13.71 -8.85
C LYS A 234 -14.80 13.09 -8.19
N ILE A 235 -13.62 13.65 -8.44
CA ILE A 235 -12.38 13.15 -7.83
C ILE A 235 -11.69 14.24 -7.02
N TYR A 236 -10.90 13.81 -6.03
CA TYR A 236 -9.94 14.64 -5.33
C TYR A 236 -8.61 13.88 -5.25
N VAL A 237 -7.54 14.47 -5.75
CA VAL A 237 -6.26 13.77 -5.94
C VAL A 237 -5.21 14.29 -4.97
N ILE A 238 -4.69 13.40 -4.13
CA ILE A 238 -3.61 13.66 -3.18
C ILE A 238 -2.35 12.97 -3.71
N SER A 239 -1.27 13.71 -3.89
CA SER A 239 0.05 13.20 -4.25
C SER A 239 1.03 13.35 -3.11
N GLU A 240 1.89 12.35 -2.90
CA GLU A 240 3.01 12.46 -1.97
C GLU A 240 4.04 13.45 -2.52
N SER A 241 4.51 14.36 -1.66
CA SER A 241 5.51 15.36 -2.03
C SER A 241 6.89 14.73 -2.27
N GLN A 242 7.70 15.38 -3.11
CA GLN A 242 9.00 14.89 -3.53
C GLN A 242 9.97 14.62 -2.37
N ASP A 243 9.92 15.42 -1.33
CA ASP A 243 10.82 15.39 -0.18
C ASP A 243 10.69 14.13 0.68
N THR A 244 9.53 13.46 0.65
CA THR A 244 9.31 12.21 1.38
C THR A 244 9.28 10.98 0.50
N CYS A 245 9.16 11.14 -0.83
CA CYS A 245 9.20 10.02 -1.76
C CYS A 245 10.56 9.33 -1.78
N VAL A 246 10.56 7.99 -1.69
CA VAL A 246 11.74 7.17 -2.01
C VAL A 246 12.06 7.29 -3.50
N VAL A 247 11.04 7.20 -4.36
CA VAL A 247 11.13 7.44 -5.80
C VAL A 247 9.98 8.36 -6.21
N TYR A 248 10.32 9.57 -6.64
CA TYR A 248 9.34 10.57 -7.10
C TYR A 248 9.03 10.39 -8.58
N GLY A 249 8.42 9.25 -8.94
CA GLY A 249 8.00 8.94 -10.31
C GLY A 249 6.49 9.04 -10.47
N MET A 250 5.74 8.16 -9.81
CA MET A 250 4.27 8.14 -9.86
C MET A 250 3.65 9.47 -9.40
N PRO A 251 3.97 10.05 -8.23
CA PRO A 251 3.43 11.36 -7.84
C PRO A 251 3.80 12.47 -8.82
N ARG A 252 5.05 12.51 -9.29
CA ARG A 252 5.51 13.48 -10.30
C ARG A 252 4.68 13.42 -11.57
N SER A 253 4.34 12.22 -12.05
CA SER A 253 3.51 12.05 -13.25
C SER A 253 2.12 12.66 -13.05
N ILE A 254 1.51 12.48 -11.90
CA ILE A 254 0.21 13.07 -11.54
C ILE A 254 0.29 14.60 -11.54
N GLU A 255 1.32 15.16 -10.89
CA GLU A 255 1.52 16.61 -10.78
C GLU A 255 1.82 17.24 -12.14
N GLN A 256 2.67 16.63 -12.98
CA GLN A 256 2.99 17.12 -14.32
C GLN A 256 1.78 17.15 -15.26
N GLN A 257 0.79 16.28 -15.02
CA GLN A 257 -0.48 16.29 -15.77
C GLN A 257 -1.53 17.23 -15.18
N GLY A 258 -1.19 18.01 -14.14
CA GLY A 258 -2.12 18.93 -13.49
C GLY A 258 -3.32 18.21 -12.85
N LEU A 259 -3.11 16.99 -12.36
CA LEU A 259 -4.16 16.18 -11.74
C LEU A 259 -4.21 16.33 -10.24
N SER A 260 -3.11 16.69 -9.56
CA SER A 260 -3.04 16.81 -8.10
C SER A 260 -3.84 18.02 -7.61
N ASP A 261 -4.81 17.77 -6.72
CA ASP A 261 -5.51 18.83 -5.98
C ASP A 261 -4.72 19.19 -4.70
N LYS A 262 -3.97 18.24 -4.15
CA LYS A 262 -3.17 18.41 -2.94
C LYS A 262 -1.86 17.63 -3.03
N VAL A 263 -0.75 18.32 -2.72
CA VAL A 263 0.57 17.71 -2.58
C VAL A 263 1.01 17.84 -1.13
N VAL A 264 1.33 16.72 -0.47
CA VAL A 264 1.69 16.71 0.96
C VAL A 264 2.77 15.65 1.25
N PRO A 265 3.62 15.85 2.27
CA PRO A 265 4.53 14.81 2.74
C PRO A 265 3.78 13.61 3.32
N ILE A 266 4.42 12.43 3.31
CA ILE A 266 3.80 11.15 3.67
C ILE A 266 3.09 11.16 5.03
N ASN A 267 3.65 11.84 6.02
CA ASN A 267 3.08 11.96 7.36
C ASN A 267 1.84 12.87 7.44
N GLN A 268 1.44 13.53 6.36
CA GLN A 268 0.24 14.36 6.27
C GLN A 268 -0.83 13.77 5.32
N VAL A 269 -0.54 12.66 4.66
CA VAL A 269 -1.48 12.05 3.69
C VAL A 269 -2.75 11.58 4.39
N ALA A 270 -2.63 10.91 5.54
CA ALA A 270 -3.81 10.47 6.31
C ALA A 270 -4.69 11.66 6.73
N ASP A 271 -4.08 12.73 7.25
CA ASP A 271 -4.80 13.94 7.65
C ASP A 271 -5.47 14.62 6.44
N ALA A 272 -4.82 14.61 5.27
CA ALA A 272 -5.40 15.17 4.05
C ALA A 272 -6.65 14.38 3.58
N ILE A 273 -6.62 13.03 3.70
CA ILE A 273 -7.77 12.16 3.44
C ILE A 273 -8.90 12.49 4.42
N ILE A 274 -8.60 12.51 5.72
CA ILE A 274 -9.60 12.76 6.79
C ILE A 274 -10.24 14.13 6.61
N LYS A 275 -9.43 15.17 6.36
CA LYS A 275 -9.93 16.53 6.10
C LYS A 275 -10.89 16.54 4.92
N LYS A 276 -10.50 15.90 3.79
CA LYS A 276 -11.35 15.85 2.60
C LYS A 276 -12.64 15.07 2.83
N LEU A 277 -12.64 14.09 3.71
CA LEU A 277 -13.86 13.38 4.14
C LEU A 277 -14.74 14.24 5.07
N GLY A 278 -14.20 15.25 5.75
CA GLY A 278 -14.95 16.19 6.58
C GLY A 278 -15.66 17.31 5.80
N ASP A 279 -15.14 17.60 4.58
CA ASP A 279 -15.71 18.61 3.66
C ASP A 279 -16.96 18.04 2.93
#